data_0c7c0334f0977a5791c495085cfad89f
#
_entry.id   0c7c0334f0977a5791c495085cfad89f
#
_cell.length_a   1.000
_cell.length_b   1.000
_cell.length_c   1.000
_cell.angle_alpha   90.00
_cell.angle_beta   90.00
_cell.angle_gamma   90.00
#
_symmetry.space_group_name_H-M   'P 1'
#
loop_
_entity.id
_entity.type
_entity.pdbx_description
1 polymer ?
#
loop_
_entity_poly.entity_id
_entity_poly.type
_entity_poly.pdbx_seq_one_letter_code
_entity_poly.pdbx_strand_id
1 'polypeptide(L)'
;DTPQLPGGQIDVDERGEPLGIFREEARVLVYEAIPRLEVADIKRLLVLGAQRALRCGLTALQTDDFEAVPEEDFPRVIEAYTQLAQEGALPVRVFEQCLLPRPEQLRRFLEMGYTTGYQVGRFKIGPLKLLADGSLGGRTAFLDRPYADCPSTCGIGVFSQQQLDELVE
;
A
#
# COMPACT_ATOMS: atom_id res chain seq x y z
N ASP A 1 1.76 23.85 17.39
CA ASP A 1 1.95 24.28 15.98
C ASP A 1 2.50 23.10 15.18
N THR A 2 1.66 22.43 14.41
CA THR A 2 2.09 21.35 13.53
C THR A 2 2.68 21.98 12.26
N PRO A 3 3.97 21.76 11.95
CA PRO A 3 4.59 22.36 10.77
C PRO A 3 4.02 21.74 9.49
N GLN A 4 3.93 22.55 8.44
CA GLN A 4 3.67 22.02 7.08
C GLN A 4 4.87 21.20 6.63
N LEU A 5 4.62 20.01 6.12
CA LEU A 5 5.67 19.14 5.59
C LEU A 5 5.95 19.44 4.12
N PRO A 6 7.21 19.35 3.67
CA PRO A 6 7.51 19.39 2.25
C PRO A 6 6.73 18.31 1.49
N GLY A 7 6.04 18.68 0.42
CA GLY A 7 5.20 17.75 -0.35
C GLY A 7 3.85 17.40 0.29
N GLY A 8 3.53 17.96 1.46
CA GLY A 8 2.26 17.77 2.16
C GLY A 8 1.52 19.07 2.41
N GLN A 9 0.23 18.95 2.68
CA GLN A 9 -0.62 20.07 3.07
C GLN A 9 -1.60 19.65 4.18
N ILE A 10 -1.70 20.47 5.21
CA ILE A 10 -2.75 20.39 6.22
C ILE A 10 -3.73 21.52 5.92
N ASP A 11 -4.98 21.16 5.63
CA ASP A 11 -6.01 22.14 5.36
C ASP A 11 -6.42 22.86 6.65
N VAL A 12 -6.52 24.18 6.58
CA VAL A 12 -6.91 25.03 7.71
C VAL A 12 -8.09 25.92 7.33
N ASP A 13 -8.83 26.38 8.32
CA ASP A 13 -9.89 27.37 8.15
C ASP A 13 -9.32 28.80 8.01
N GLU A 14 -10.22 29.82 7.89
CA GLU A 14 -9.86 31.24 7.77
C GLU A 14 -9.10 31.80 9.00
N ARG A 15 -9.14 31.06 10.13
CA ARG A 15 -8.45 31.43 11.38
C ARG A 15 -7.11 30.69 11.55
N GLY A 16 -6.78 29.77 10.58
CA GLY A 16 -5.60 28.94 10.64
C GLY A 16 -5.76 27.67 11.48
N GLU A 17 -7.00 27.33 11.90
CA GLU A 17 -7.26 26.10 12.65
C GLU A 17 -7.37 24.89 11.71
N PRO A 18 -6.74 23.73 12.05
CA PRO A 18 -6.77 22.55 11.21
C PRO A 18 -8.18 21.99 11.00
N LEU A 19 -8.54 21.73 9.76
CA LEU A 19 -9.81 21.10 9.37
C LEU A 19 -9.81 19.58 9.49
N GLY A 20 -8.70 18.97 9.92
CA GLY A 20 -8.55 17.50 9.99
C GLY A 20 -8.31 16.83 8.65
N ILE A 21 -7.99 17.59 7.62
CA ILE A 21 -7.66 17.09 6.28
C ILE A 21 -6.15 17.17 6.07
N PHE A 22 -5.55 16.01 5.87
CA PHE A 22 -4.12 15.85 5.59
C PHE A 22 -3.94 15.35 4.16
N ARG A 23 -3.17 16.10 3.35
CA ARG A 23 -2.94 15.76 1.94
C ARG A 23 -1.51 15.33 1.70
N GLU A 24 -1.33 14.38 0.80
CA GLU A 24 -0.04 13.84 0.35
C GLU A 24 0.88 13.51 1.54
N GLU A 25 2.10 14.05 1.59
CA GLU A 25 3.07 13.76 2.65
C GLU A 25 2.62 14.18 4.05
N ALA A 26 1.63 15.08 4.20
CA ALA A 26 1.10 15.43 5.51
C ALA A 26 0.43 14.24 6.22
N ARG A 27 0.02 13.20 5.48
CA ARG A 27 -0.55 11.97 6.04
C ARG A 27 0.44 11.23 6.96
N VAL A 28 1.73 11.38 6.75
CA VAL A 28 2.77 10.72 7.57
C VAL A 28 2.62 11.07 9.05
N LEU A 29 2.22 12.31 9.38
CA LEU A 29 1.98 12.73 10.76
C LEU A 29 0.90 11.91 11.47
N VAL A 30 -0.11 11.47 10.71
CA VAL A 30 -1.16 10.58 11.25
C VAL A 30 -0.64 9.16 11.37
N TYR A 31 0.07 8.67 10.36
CA TYR A 31 0.61 7.31 10.36
C TYR A 31 1.64 7.09 11.45
N GLU A 32 2.51 8.06 11.72
CA GLU A 32 3.49 8.00 12.83
C GLU A 32 2.83 7.95 14.21
N ALA A 33 1.61 8.49 14.34
CA ALA A 33 0.83 8.41 15.58
C ALA A 33 0.09 7.07 15.77
N ILE A 34 -0.01 6.25 14.72
CA ILE A 34 -0.66 4.93 14.81
C ILE A 34 0.31 3.95 15.48
N PRO A 35 -0.11 3.27 16.57
CA PRO A 35 0.73 2.27 17.20
C PRO A 35 1.14 1.17 16.22
N ARG A 36 2.39 0.74 16.32
CA ARG A 36 2.89 -0.38 15.52
C ARG A 36 2.09 -1.64 15.80
N LEU A 37 1.61 -2.30 14.75
CA LEU A 37 0.85 -3.54 14.87
C LEU A 37 1.81 -4.73 15.10
N GLU A 38 1.50 -5.56 16.08
CA GLU A 38 2.16 -6.85 16.22
C GLU A 38 1.58 -7.88 15.22
N VAL A 39 2.36 -8.93 14.93
CA VAL A 39 1.93 -9.99 13.98
C VAL A 39 0.56 -10.56 14.37
N ALA A 40 0.28 -10.70 15.67
CA ALA A 40 -1.02 -11.16 16.15
C ALA A 40 -2.18 -10.23 15.78
N ASP A 41 -1.96 -8.92 15.81
CA ASP A 41 -2.98 -7.94 15.42
C ASP A 41 -3.23 -7.98 13.91
N ILE A 42 -2.16 -8.06 13.12
CA ILE A 42 -2.24 -8.21 11.66
C ILE A 42 -3.02 -9.48 11.32
N LYS A 43 -2.68 -10.63 11.91
CA LYS A 43 -3.42 -11.89 11.73
C LYS A 43 -4.91 -11.73 11.99
N ARG A 44 -5.28 -11.07 13.10
CA ARG A 44 -6.68 -10.82 13.44
C ARG A 44 -7.39 -9.99 12.38
N LEU A 45 -6.75 -8.92 11.88
CA LEU A 45 -7.30 -8.05 10.84
C LEU A 45 -7.46 -8.80 9.50
N LEU A 46 -6.46 -9.59 9.10
CA LEU A 46 -6.50 -10.40 7.88
C LEU A 46 -7.64 -11.43 7.93
N VAL A 47 -7.84 -12.11 9.06
CA VAL A 47 -8.94 -13.08 9.24
C VAL A 47 -10.29 -12.37 9.14
N LEU A 48 -10.46 -11.22 9.78
CA LEU A 48 -11.71 -10.44 9.72
C LEU A 48 -12.03 -10.00 8.28
N GLY A 49 -11.04 -9.47 7.56
CA GLY A 49 -11.19 -9.09 6.15
C GLY A 49 -11.55 -10.28 5.27
N ALA A 50 -10.83 -11.39 5.42
CA ALA A 50 -11.07 -12.62 4.66
C ALA A 50 -12.45 -13.25 4.95
N GLN A 51 -12.91 -13.21 6.20
CA GLN A 51 -14.27 -13.65 6.57
C GLN A 51 -15.35 -12.78 5.94
N ARG A 52 -15.12 -11.45 5.88
CA ARG A 52 -16.04 -10.53 5.22
C ARG A 52 -16.14 -10.82 3.71
N ALA A 53 -15.00 -11.04 3.06
CA ALA A 53 -14.95 -11.45 1.66
C ALA A 53 -15.70 -12.76 1.41
N LEU A 54 -15.49 -13.76 2.27
CA LEU A 54 -16.18 -15.05 2.17
C LEU A 54 -17.71 -14.91 2.31
N ARG A 55 -18.22 -14.03 3.17
CA ARG A 55 -19.65 -13.72 3.28
C ARG A 55 -20.23 -13.12 1.99
N CYS A 56 -19.40 -12.47 1.17
CA CYS A 56 -19.77 -11.97 -0.15
C CYS A 56 -19.60 -13.04 -1.25
N GLY A 57 -19.30 -14.29 -0.89
CA GLY A 57 -19.09 -15.39 -1.85
C GLY A 57 -17.71 -15.44 -2.49
N LEU A 58 -16.77 -14.59 -2.05
CA LEU A 58 -15.40 -14.57 -2.57
C LEU A 58 -14.56 -15.67 -1.90
N THR A 59 -13.97 -16.55 -2.72
CA THR A 59 -13.13 -17.67 -2.26
C THR A 59 -11.64 -17.45 -2.51
N ALA A 60 -11.30 -16.39 -3.25
CA ALA A 60 -9.94 -15.96 -3.51
C ALA A 60 -9.89 -14.43 -3.58
N LEU A 61 -8.81 -13.86 -3.13
CA LEU A 61 -8.53 -12.42 -3.12
C LEU A 61 -7.18 -12.17 -3.77
N GLN A 62 -7.09 -11.08 -4.49
CA GLN A 62 -5.85 -10.45 -4.85
C GLN A 62 -5.75 -9.16 -4.02
N THR A 63 -4.61 -8.93 -3.38
CA THR A 63 -4.42 -7.86 -2.41
C THR A 63 -3.03 -7.23 -2.55
N ASP A 64 -2.79 -6.09 -1.94
CA ASP A 64 -1.53 -5.35 -1.92
C ASP A 64 -1.28 -4.75 -0.53
N ASP A 65 -1.30 -5.62 0.47
CA ASP A 65 -1.35 -5.24 1.89
C ASP A 65 0.00 -4.75 2.48
N PHE A 66 1.09 -4.75 1.71
CA PHE A 66 2.43 -4.41 2.25
C PHE A 66 2.54 -2.98 2.78
N GLU A 67 1.78 -2.04 2.22
CA GLU A 67 1.71 -0.66 2.70
C GLU A 67 0.53 -0.41 3.68
N ALA A 68 -0.27 -1.43 3.96
CA ALA A 68 -1.41 -1.28 4.85
C ALA A 68 -1.03 -1.23 6.34
N VAL A 69 0.23 -1.48 6.67
CA VAL A 69 0.76 -1.44 8.04
C VAL A 69 1.66 -0.21 8.21
N PRO A 70 1.69 0.40 9.43
CA PRO A 70 2.63 1.47 9.72
C PRO A 70 4.08 1.06 9.45
N GLU A 71 4.90 2.03 9.09
CA GLU A 71 6.32 1.83 8.75
C GLU A 71 6.56 0.91 7.54
N GLU A 72 5.51 0.60 6.76
CA GLU A 72 5.60 -0.28 5.57
C GLU A 72 6.34 -1.60 5.89
N ASP A 73 5.99 -2.18 7.05
CA ASP A 73 6.64 -3.39 7.58
C ASP A 73 6.12 -4.65 6.89
N PHE A 74 6.31 -4.73 5.57
CA PHE A 74 5.89 -5.88 4.76
C PHE A 74 6.37 -7.25 5.30
N PRO A 75 7.53 -7.39 5.96
CA PRO A 75 7.93 -8.68 6.53
C PRO A 75 6.93 -9.19 7.56
N ARG A 76 6.34 -8.33 8.38
CA ARG A 76 5.31 -8.74 9.34
C ARG A 76 4.01 -9.16 8.67
N VAL A 77 3.65 -8.54 7.54
CA VAL A 77 2.49 -8.95 6.75
C VAL A 77 2.70 -10.35 6.18
N ILE A 78 3.88 -10.62 5.60
CA ILE A 78 4.23 -11.96 5.10
C ILE A 78 4.24 -12.98 6.23
N GLU A 79 4.81 -12.64 7.38
CA GLU A 79 4.83 -13.50 8.56
C GLU A 79 3.41 -13.84 9.03
N ALA A 80 2.53 -12.84 9.13
CA ALA A 80 1.14 -13.02 9.53
C ALA A 80 0.38 -13.96 8.58
N TYR A 81 0.51 -13.74 7.26
CA TYR A 81 -0.09 -14.62 6.26
C TYR A 81 0.47 -16.05 6.32
N THR A 82 1.79 -16.17 6.47
CA THR A 82 2.47 -17.48 6.53
C THR A 82 1.99 -18.27 7.74
N GLN A 83 1.94 -17.65 8.92
CA GLN A 83 1.43 -18.29 10.12
C GLN A 83 -0.03 -18.70 9.96
N LEU A 84 -0.92 -17.82 9.49
CA LEU A 84 -2.33 -18.14 9.23
C LEU A 84 -2.50 -19.31 8.24
N ALA A 85 -1.66 -19.36 7.21
CA ALA A 85 -1.70 -20.42 6.22
C ALA A 85 -1.24 -21.77 6.81
N GLN A 86 -0.18 -21.77 7.64
CA GLN A 86 0.33 -22.94 8.34
C GLN A 86 -0.67 -23.48 9.38
N GLU A 87 -1.36 -22.58 10.09
CA GLU A 87 -2.39 -22.91 11.06
C GLU A 87 -3.71 -23.37 10.39
N GLY A 88 -3.83 -23.27 9.07
CA GLY A 88 -5.08 -23.52 8.34
C GLY A 88 -6.20 -22.52 8.66
N ALA A 89 -5.83 -21.38 9.24
CA ALA A 89 -6.77 -20.35 9.71
C ALA A 89 -7.13 -19.31 8.63
N LEU A 90 -6.47 -19.33 7.47
CA LEU A 90 -6.78 -18.43 6.34
C LEU A 90 -8.00 -18.99 5.57
N PRO A 91 -9.18 -18.34 5.64
CA PRO A 91 -10.42 -18.92 5.13
C PRO A 91 -10.55 -18.85 3.60
N VAL A 92 -9.79 -17.96 2.94
CA VAL A 92 -9.79 -17.76 1.48
C VAL A 92 -8.37 -17.92 0.93
N ARG A 93 -8.24 -18.11 -0.37
CA ARG A 93 -6.95 -18.03 -1.04
C ARG A 93 -6.55 -16.55 -1.18
N VAL A 94 -5.31 -16.22 -0.87
CA VAL A 94 -4.77 -14.86 -0.99
C VAL A 94 -3.58 -14.88 -1.95
N PHE A 95 -3.61 -13.96 -2.90
CA PHE A 95 -2.54 -13.69 -3.86
C PHE A 95 -2.05 -12.25 -3.64
N GLU A 96 -0.90 -12.11 -3.00
CA GLU A 96 -0.33 -10.82 -2.63
C GLU A 96 0.42 -10.20 -3.80
N GLN A 97 -0.01 -9.05 -4.26
CA GLN A 97 0.76 -8.20 -5.17
C GLN A 97 1.73 -7.37 -4.33
N CYS A 98 3.02 -7.56 -4.57
CA CYS A 98 4.06 -6.97 -3.74
C CYS A 98 4.23 -5.49 -4.08
N LEU A 99 3.51 -4.62 -3.39
CA LEU A 99 3.67 -3.16 -3.52
C LEU A 99 4.95 -2.75 -2.79
N LEU A 100 6.04 -2.66 -3.55
CA LEU A 100 7.40 -2.34 -3.08
C LEU A 100 7.97 -1.22 -3.97
N PRO A 101 7.52 0.03 -3.78
CA PRO A 101 7.84 1.15 -4.69
C PRO A 101 9.28 1.64 -4.56
N ARG A 102 10.05 1.18 -3.58
CA ARG A 102 11.44 1.61 -3.37
C ARG A 102 12.42 0.49 -3.64
N PRO A 103 13.53 0.74 -4.36
CA PRO A 103 14.54 -0.28 -4.68
C PRO A 103 15.10 -1.01 -3.45
N GLU A 104 15.27 -0.30 -2.33
CA GLU A 104 15.75 -0.90 -1.08
C GLU A 104 14.75 -1.89 -0.47
N GLN A 105 13.44 -1.63 -0.60
CA GLN A 105 12.40 -2.57 -0.16
C GLN A 105 12.41 -3.83 -1.01
N LEU A 106 12.46 -3.66 -2.33
CA LEU A 106 12.53 -4.78 -3.28
C LEU A 106 13.79 -5.62 -3.03
N ARG A 107 14.95 -4.99 -2.85
CA ARG A 107 16.20 -5.69 -2.53
C ARG A 107 16.08 -6.50 -1.24
N ARG A 108 15.56 -5.89 -0.17
CA ARG A 108 15.32 -6.58 1.10
C ARG A 108 14.37 -7.77 0.93
N PHE A 109 13.31 -7.61 0.16
CA PHE A 109 12.35 -8.69 -0.14
C PHE A 109 13.05 -9.89 -0.82
N LEU A 110 13.89 -9.63 -1.83
CA LEU A 110 14.65 -10.65 -2.55
C LEU A 110 15.72 -11.31 -1.64
N GLU A 111 16.42 -10.53 -0.81
CA GLU A 111 17.40 -11.03 0.17
C GLU A 111 16.76 -11.96 1.22
N MET A 112 15.49 -11.74 1.56
CA MET A 112 14.71 -12.63 2.43
C MET A 112 14.29 -13.94 1.74
N GLY A 113 14.62 -14.12 0.44
CA GLY A 113 14.32 -15.31 -0.34
C GLY A 113 12.92 -15.38 -0.92
N TYR A 114 12.18 -14.26 -0.90
CA TYR A 114 10.84 -14.19 -1.49
C TYR A 114 10.91 -13.89 -2.99
N THR A 115 10.07 -14.55 -3.75
CA THR A 115 9.90 -14.34 -5.19
C THR A 115 8.45 -14.60 -5.58
N THR A 116 8.07 -14.15 -6.76
CA THR A 116 6.77 -14.50 -7.36
C THR A 116 6.60 -16.02 -7.40
N GLY A 117 5.49 -16.49 -6.86
CA GLY A 117 5.16 -17.92 -6.81
C GLY A 117 5.49 -18.59 -5.47
N TYR A 118 6.22 -17.95 -4.55
CA TYR A 118 6.35 -18.47 -3.18
C TYR A 118 4.97 -18.71 -2.57
N GLN A 119 4.74 -19.89 -2.01
CA GLN A 119 3.42 -20.26 -1.53
C GLN A 119 3.49 -21.09 -0.25
N VAL A 120 2.61 -20.75 0.68
CA VAL A 120 2.33 -21.53 1.90
C VAL A 120 0.82 -21.70 2.01
N GLY A 121 0.32 -22.93 1.90
CA GLY A 121 -1.12 -23.20 1.98
C GLY A 121 -1.95 -22.34 1.02
N ARG A 122 -2.81 -21.49 1.57
CA ARG A 122 -3.69 -20.59 0.83
C ARG A 122 -3.11 -19.19 0.57
N PHE A 123 -1.90 -18.92 1.04
CA PHE A 123 -1.18 -17.68 0.79
C PHE A 123 -0.16 -17.88 -0.33
N LYS A 124 -0.14 -16.97 -1.29
CA LYS A 124 0.81 -16.98 -2.41
C LYS A 124 1.30 -15.56 -2.70
N ILE A 125 2.61 -15.42 -2.86
CA ILE A 125 3.26 -14.20 -3.32
C ILE A 125 3.11 -14.08 -4.83
N GLY A 126 2.63 -12.93 -5.25
CA GLY A 126 2.40 -12.51 -6.64
C GLY A 126 3.55 -11.67 -7.21
N PRO A 127 3.28 -10.95 -8.30
CA PRO A 127 4.28 -10.08 -8.92
C PRO A 127 4.52 -8.80 -8.11
N LEU A 128 5.62 -8.14 -8.44
CA LEU A 128 5.85 -6.74 -8.05
C LEU A 128 4.69 -5.88 -8.56
N LYS A 129 4.19 -5.00 -7.71
CA LYS A 129 3.21 -3.96 -8.05
C LYS A 129 3.87 -2.60 -7.92
N LEU A 130 3.67 -1.76 -8.91
CA LEU A 130 4.08 -0.36 -8.90
C LEU A 130 2.89 0.51 -9.27
N LEU A 131 2.73 1.63 -8.57
CA LEU A 131 1.74 2.65 -8.87
C LEU A 131 2.47 3.80 -9.58
N ALA A 132 2.50 3.76 -10.91
CA ALA A 132 3.27 4.69 -11.71
C ALA A 132 2.66 6.09 -11.79
N ASP A 133 1.38 6.21 -11.47
CA ASP A 133 0.61 7.46 -11.47
C ASP A 133 -0.54 7.40 -10.46
N GLY A 134 -1.34 8.45 -10.43
CA GLY A 134 -2.48 8.56 -9.53
C GLY A 134 -3.80 8.06 -10.13
N SER A 135 -4.93 8.69 -9.72
CA SER A 135 -6.28 8.29 -10.13
C SER A 135 -6.96 9.34 -11.01
N LEU A 136 -7.82 8.89 -11.95
CA LEU A 136 -8.62 9.78 -12.79
C LEU A 136 -9.53 10.68 -11.95
N GLY A 137 -10.23 10.13 -10.95
CA GLY A 137 -11.11 10.88 -10.09
C GLY A 137 -10.42 11.96 -9.25
N GLY A 138 -9.16 11.72 -8.88
CA GLY A 138 -8.31 12.69 -8.18
C GLY A 138 -7.59 13.68 -9.10
N ARG A 139 -7.70 13.53 -10.43
CA ARG A 139 -6.94 14.27 -11.46
C ARG A 139 -5.42 14.15 -11.28
N THR A 140 -4.98 13.01 -10.77
CA THR A 140 -3.57 12.67 -10.58
C THR A 140 -3.10 11.55 -11.51
N ALA A 141 -4.00 10.85 -12.23
CA ALA A 141 -3.59 9.95 -13.31
C ALA A 141 -2.86 10.73 -14.40
N PHE A 142 -1.70 10.22 -14.85
CA PHE A 142 -0.80 10.92 -15.74
C PHE A 142 -1.22 10.74 -17.19
N LEU A 143 -1.74 11.81 -17.79
CA LEU A 143 -2.33 11.83 -19.14
C LEU A 143 -1.43 12.58 -20.13
N ASP A 144 -1.51 12.20 -21.40
CA ASP A 144 -0.83 12.91 -22.51
C ASP A 144 -1.38 14.32 -22.74
N ARG A 145 -2.63 14.57 -22.32
CA ARG A 145 -3.31 15.85 -22.49
C ARG A 145 -3.93 16.29 -21.17
N PRO A 146 -4.05 17.61 -20.95
CA PRO A 146 -4.73 18.11 -19.77
C PRO A 146 -6.14 17.56 -19.59
N TYR A 147 -6.57 17.44 -18.34
CA TYR A 147 -7.93 17.07 -18.02
C TYR A 147 -8.93 18.05 -18.61
N ALA A 148 -10.03 17.56 -19.20
CA ALA A 148 -11.04 18.40 -19.85
C ALA A 148 -11.72 19.35 -18.85
N ASP A 149 -11.87 18.92 -17.61
CA ASP A 149 -12.48 19.66 -16.49
C ASP A 149 -11.44 20.41 -15.62
N CYS A 150 -10.13 20.22 -15.87
CA CYS A 150 -9.05 20.89 -15.18
C CYS A 150 -7.83 21.07 -16.13
N PRO A 151 -7.89 22.05 -17.06
CA PRO A 151 -6.85 22.22 -18.10
C PRO A 151 -5.46 22.61 -17.59
N SER A 152 -5.31 22.84 -16.29
CA SER A 152 -4.03 23.23 -15.66
C SER A 152 -3.14 22.05 -15.31
N THR A 153 -3.61 20.81 -15.47
CA THR A 153 -2.83 19.62 -15.11
C THR A 153 -3.02 18.48 -16.09
N CYS A 154 -1.94 17.69 -16.26
CA CYS A 154 -1.94 16.39 -16.94
C CYS A 154 -1.85 15.23 -15.91
N GLY A 155 -1.95 15.50 -14.62
CA GLY A 155 -1.72 14.50 -13.56
C GLY A 155 -0.27 14.51 -13.05
N ILE A 156 0.12 13.42 -12.37
CA ILE A 156 1.41 13.29 -11.68
C ILE A 156 2.03 11.95 -12.03
N GLY A 157 3.19 11.95 -12.66
CA GLY A 157 4.04 10.76 -12.77
C GLY A 157 4.78 10.54 -11.44
N VAL A 158 4.66 9.36 -10.87
CA VAL A 158 5.27 9.03 -9.56
C VAL A 158 6.75 8.70 -9.70
N PHE A 159 7.14 8.08 -10.80
CA PHE A 159 8.52 7.65 -11.06
C PHE A 159 9.12 8.37 -12.25
N SER A 160 10.41 8.65 -12.20
CA SER A 160 11.22 8.92 -13.39
C SER A 160 11.47 7.60 -14.13
N GLN A 161 11.87 7.70 -15.43
CA GLN A 161 12.24 6.51 -16.21
C GLN A 161 13.36 5.72 -15.54
N GLN A 162 14.39 6.40 -15.03
CA GLN A 162 15.50 5.74 -14.33
C GLN A 162 15.04 4.94 -13.10
N GLN A 163 14.12 5.48 -12.29
CA GLN A 163 13.58 4.78 -11.14
C GLN A 163 12.78 3.53 -11.55
N LEU A 164 12.01 3.61 -12.65
CA LEU A 164 11.30 2.45 -13.18
C LEU A 164 12.28 1.38 -13.69
N ASP A 165 13.32 1.79 -14.40
CA ASP A 165 14.34 0.86 -14.90
C ASP A 165 15.00 0.10 -13.72
N GLU A 166 15.39 0.81 -12.64
CA GLU A 166 15.97 0.21 -11.43
C GLU A 166 15.03 -0.79 -10.70
N LEU A 167 13.72 -0.64 -10.85
CA LEU A 167 12.73 -1.50 -10.20
C LEU A 167 12.32 -2.71 -11.06
N VAL A 168 12.55 -2.65 -12.38
CA VAL A 168 12.04 -3.66 -13.33
C VAL A 168 13.17 -4.52 -13.91
N GLU A 169 14.41 -4.02 -13.97
CA GLU A 169 15.61 -4.78 -14.38
C GLU A 169 16.17 -5.67 -13.25
#